data_8039f6bb3d9ca61dc0e7121f55b8fca3
#
_entry.id   8039f6bb3d9ca61dc0e7121f55b8fca3
#
_cell.length_a   1.000
_cell.length_b   1.000
_cell.length_c   1.000
_cell.angle_alpha   90.00
_cell.angle_beta   90.00
_cell.angle_gamma   90.00
#
_symmetry.space_group_name_H-M   'P 1'
#
loop_
_entity.id
_entity.type
_entity.pdbx_description
1 polymer ?
#
loop_
_entity_poly.entity_id
_entity_poly.type
_entity_poly.pdbx_seq_one_letter_code
_entity_poly.pdbx_strand_id
1 'polypeptide(L)'
;MRRLAVLLAVVAVAIPRAIHAAPPLPLKLLVLPSPRTPELFQGDGKSHIAYELLLANFSAETIRIDSLGFSGATAPPPGEYNLSALLVNESIDAKALKPMFSLIGANTQTPQEAVLKSSEAGIIFLFPDEWNREKWTNTLTVEAVGKPETQQAISVDMSLSDRKPVIISAPLRGKNWWTPNGPANNSTHRRVVIAVGDHLGLPERFAVDWIQLGPDGKSYSGAEADNRSYYAYKADVLAAADGQVVSTKDGIPGNVPQSPKMAVPITLETIGGNFVMEDIGNGRYAFYAHLIPGSVAVKPGDRIKVGQVIGKLGNSGNSSEPHLHFHICDGPNPLFCNGQPFEIDHFTRWDYKMEMKGDVPVKFEIGAPHPETDETFMNLDLGEFSAPSN
;
A
#
# COMPACT_ATOMS: atom_id res chain seq x y z
N MET A 1 17.53 -81.32 -61.73
CA MET A 1 17.84 -80.63 -60.51
C MET A 1 17.19 -79.21 -60.58
N ARG A 2 16.06 -79.04 -59.95
CA ARG A 2 15.34 -77.73 -59.90
C ARG A 2 15.76 -77.02 -58.63
N ARG A 3 16.33 -75.84 -58.74
CA ARG A 3 16.67 -74.99 -57.59
C ARG A 3 15.45 -74.12 -57.23
N LEU A 4 14.96 -74.31 -56.02
CA LEU A 4 13.89 -73.54 -55.44
C LEU A 4 14.51 -72.25 -54.88
N ALA A 5 14.10 -71.06 -55.36
CA ALA A 5 14.50 -69.79 -54.82
C ALA A 5 13.42 -69.37 -53.80
N VAL A 6 13.83 -69.25 -52.55
CA VAL A 6 12.96 -68.69 -51.46
C VAL A 6 13.16 -67.19 -51.45
N LEU A 7 12.09 -66.47 -51.79
CA LEU A 7 12.03 -64.98 -51.65
C LEU A 7 11.66 -64.65 -50.22
N LEU A 8 12.58 -64.07 -49.42
CA LEU A 8 12.29 -63.51 -48.14
C LEU A 8 11.75 -62.09 -48.35
N ALA A 9 10.44 -61.87 -48.11
CA ALA A 9 9.85 -60.52 -48.04
C ALA A 9 10.15 -59.94 -46.69
N VAL A 10 11.01 -58.90 -46.62
CA VAL A 10 11.23 -58.07 -45.42
C VAL A 10 10.12 -57.08 -45.38
N VAL A 11 9.15 -57.29 -44.48
CA VAL A 11 8.12 -56.30 -44.15
C VAL A 11 8.78 -55.29 -43.20
N ALA A 12 9.12 -54.09 -43.70
CA ALA A 12 9.57 -53.00 -42.90
C ALA A 12 8.31 -52.35 -42.19
N VAL A 13 8.12 -52.72 -40.97
CA VAL A 13 7.11 -51.97 -40.10
C VAL A 13 7.69 -50.60 -39.77
N ALA A 14 7.21 -49.58 -40.46
CA ALA A 14 7.49 -48.20 -40.10
C ALA A 14 6.75 -47.90 -38.78
N ILE A 15 7.47 -47.91 -37.67
CA ILE A 15 6.98 -47.37 -36.37
C ILE A 15 6.95 -45.86 -36.55
N PRO A 16 5.76 -45.20 -36.46
CA PRO A 16 5.73 -43.74 -36.48
C PRO A 16 6.48 -43.25 -35.24
N ARG A 17 7.64 -42.63 -35.44
CA ARG A 17 8.28 -41.85 -34.41
C ARG A 17 7.31 -40.71 -34.06
N ALA A 18 6.71 -40.75 -32.90
CA ALA A 18 6.03 -39.58 -32.33
C ALA A 18 7.07 -38.46 -32.31
N ILE A 19 6.86 -37.46 -33.16
CA ILE A 19 7.63 -36.21 -33.10
C ILE A 19 7.17 -35.55 -31.79
N HIS A 20 7.92 -35.75 -30.72
CA HIS A 20 7.73 -34.98 -29.51
C HIS A 20 8.05 -33.55 -29.90
N ALA A 21 7.06 -32.68 -29.89
CA ALA A 21 7.28 -31.24 -30.01
C ALA A 21 8.33 -30.83 -28.96
N ALA A 22 9.31 -30.04 -29.38
CA ALA A 22 10.25 -29.48 -28.43
C ALA A 22 9.44 -28.71 -27.33
N PRO A 23 9.86 -28.82 -26.07
CA PRO A 23 9.18 -28.08 -25.01
C PRO A 23 9.15 -26.58 -25.39
N PRO A 24 8.04 -25.88 -25.09
CA PRO A 24 7.94 -24.46 -25.40
C PRO A 24 9.07 -23.69 -24.70
N LEU A 25 9.56 -22.65 -25.34
CA LEU A 25 10.55 -21.77 -24.72
C LEU A 25 9.94 -21.12 -23.49
N PRO A 26 10.71 -20.99 -22.40
CA PRO A 26 10.20 -20.35 -21.19
C PRO A 26 9.79 -18.89 -21.46
N LEU A 27 8.68 -18.45 -20.84
CA LEU A 27 8.25 -17.07 -20.89
C LEU A 27 9.31 -16.18 -20.23
N LYS A 28 9.60 -15.04 -20.85
CA LYS A 28 10.59 -14.10 -20.34
C LYS A 28 9.90 -13.10 -19.39
N LEU A 29 9.38 -13.59 -18.27
CA LEU A 29 8.82 -12.80 -17.20
C LEU A 29 9.85 -12.66 -16.08
N LEU A 30 10.22 -11.41 -15.79
CA LEU A 30 11.01 -11.07 -14.62
C LEU A 30 10.06 -10.80 -13.45
N VAL A 31 10.32 -11.42 -12.32
CA VAL A 31 9.61 -11.16 -11.05
C VAL A 31 10.64 -10.74 -10.02
N LEU A 32 10.46 -9.57 -9.43
CA LEU A 32 11.34 -9.02 -8.42
C LEU A 32 10.54 -8.76 -7.13
N PRO A 33 11.15 -8.97 -5.96
CA PRO A 33 10.56 -8.55 -4.70
C PRO A 33 10.48 -7.03 -4.62
N SER A 34 9.67 -6.54 -3.69
CA SER A 34 9.60 -5.14 -3.28
C SER A 34 11.01 -4.53 -3.13
N PRO A 35 11.22 -3.28 -3.51
CA PRO A 35 12.54 -2.62 -3.37
C PRO A 35 12.99 -2.53 -1.90
N ARG A 36 12.08 -2.74 -0.97
CA ARG A 36 12.36 -2.77 0.47
C ARG A 36 11.90 -4.08 1.09
N THR A 37 12.76 -4.68 1.92
CA THR A 37 12.43 -5.84 2.74
C THR A 37 11.26 -5.53 3.67
N PRO A 38 10.19 -6.34 3.71
CA PRO A 38 9.02 -6.10 4.56
C PRO A 38 9.38 -6.07 6.04
N GLU A 39 8.79 -5.13 6.77
CA GLU A 39 8.86 -5.02 8.23
C GLU A 39 7.54 -5.52 8.82
N LEU A 40 7.62 -6.27 9.94
CA LEU A 40 6.44 -6.68 10.71
C LEU A 40 5.96 -5.50 11.55
N PHE A 41 4.65 -5.25 11.57
CA PHE A 41 4.02 -4.22 12.41
C PHE A 41 2.73 -4.72 13.03
N GLN A 42 2.25 -4.05 14.08
CA GLN A 42 1.01 -4.37 14.77
C GLN A 42 -0.10 -3.41 14.34
N GLY A 43 -1.33 -3.90 14.22
CA GLY A 43 -2.52 -3.13 13.91
C GLY A 43 -3.78 -3.97 14.10
N ASP A 44 -4.89 -3.39 14.55
CA ASP A 44 -6.15 -4.08 14.83
C ASP A 44 -6.03 -5.37 15.67
N GLY A 45 -5.03 -5.42 16.56
CA GLY A 45 -4.72 -6.57 17.41
C GLY A 45 -4.02 -7.73 16.68
N LYS A 46 -3.49 -7.49 15.46
CA LYS A 46 -2.83 -8.50 14.64
C LYS A 46 -1.46 -8.04 14.17
N SER A 47 -0.65 -9.00 13.76
CA SER A 47 0.62 -8.74 13.08
C SER A 47 0.43 -8.72 11.56
N HIS A 48 0.99 -7.72 10.90
CA HIS A 48 0.87 -7.49 9.48
C HIS A 48 2.23 -7.32 8.81
N ILE A 49 2.29 -7.59 7.52
CA ILE A 49 3.35 -7.12 6.62
C ILE A 49 2.73 -6.52 5.36
N ALA A 50 3.46 -5.62 4.72
CA ALA A 50 3.09 -5.11 3.40
C ALA A 50 4.28 -5.23 2.47
N TYR A 51 4.08 -5.83 1.29
CA TYR A 51 5.11 -5.96 0.28
C TYR A 51 4.51 -6.07 -1.12
N GLU A 52 5.35 -5.99 -2.13
CA GLU A 52 4.98 -6.04 -3.54
C GLU A 52 5.85 -7.04 -4.28
N LEU A 53 5.27 -7.60 -5.35
CA LEU A 53 6.00 -8.29 -6.40
C LEU A 53 5.94 -7.43 -7.67
N LEU A 54 7.10 -7.05 -8.17
CA LEU A 54 7.26 -6.30 -9.42
C LEU A 54 7.42 -7.27 -10.57
N LEU A 55 6.67 -7.06 -11.64
CA LEU A 55 6.69 -7.94 -12.81
C LEU A 55 7.04 -7.15 -14.05
N ALA A 56 7.84 -7.74 -14.93
CA ALA A 56 8.13 -7.16 -16.25
C ALA A 56 8.12 -8.26 -17.32
N ASN A 57 7.28 -8.09 -18.33
CA ASN A 57 7.15 -9.03 -19.43
C ASN A 57 8.10 -8.67 -20.59
N PHE A 58 9.16 -9.45 -20.75
CA PHE A 58 10.12 -9.32 -21.85
C PHE A 58 9.87 -10.32 -23.01
N SER A 59 8.77 -11.08 -22.94
CA SER A 59 8.37 -11.99 -24.04
C SER A 59 7.60 -11.24 -25.12
N ALA A 60 7.46 -11.83 -26.30
CA ALA A 60 6.55 -11.34 -27.35
C ALA A 60 5.07 -11.68 -27.05
N GLU A 61 4.83 -12.56 -26.07
CA GLU A 61 3.50 -13.06 -25.72
C GLU A 61 2.84 -12.15 -24.66
N THR A 62 1.52 -12.15 -24.65
CA THR A 62 0.75 -11.63 -23.52
C THR A 62 0.72 -12.70 -22.43
N ILE A 63 1.17 -12.37 -21.24
CA ILE A 63 1.25 -13.29 -20.10
C ILE A 63 0.06 -13.04 -19.17
N ARG A 64 -0.63 -14.10 -18.77
CA ARG A 64 -1.62 -14.10 -17.68
C ARG A 64 -1.00 -14.72 -16.43
N ILE A 65 -1.33 -14.13 -15.28
CA ILE A 65 -0.99 -14.68 -13.97
C ILE A 65 -2.22 -15.46 -13.49
N ASP A 66 -2.09 -16.78 -13.40
CA ASP A 66 -3.20 -17.68 -13.04
C ASP A 66 -3.36 -17.82 -11.54
N SER A 67 -2.24 -17.84 -10.82
CA SER A 67 -2.26 -17.93 -9.35
C SER A 67 -0.97 -17.44 -8.72
N LEU A 68 -1.04 -17.13 -7.44
CA LEU A 68 0.09 -16.86 -6.56
C LEU A 68 0.02 -17.79 -5.35
N GLY A 69 1.01 -18.64 -5.20
CA GLY A 69 1.18 -19.54 -4.07
C GLY A 69 2.19 -19.02 -3.05
N PHE A 70 2.04 -19.48 -1.82
CA PHE A 70 2.93 -19.16 -0.72
C PHE A 70 3.42 -20.44 -0.07
N SER A 71 4.70 -20.55 0.18
CA SER A 71 5.29 -21.63 0.95
C SER A 71 6.28 -21.10 1.97
N GLY A 72 6.40 -21.74 3.15
CA GLY A 72 7.34 -21.33 4.18
C GLY A 72 7.35 -22.29 5.37
N ALA A 73 8.33 -22.16 6.27
CA ALA A 73 8.72 -23.19 7.22
C ALA A 73 7.77 -23.48 8.39
N THR A 74 6.71 -22.70 8.63
CA THR A 74 5.80 -22.94 9.77
C THR A 74 4.34 -22.71 9.36
N ALA A 75 3.46 -23.62 9.86
CA ALA A 75 2.01 -23.47 9.74
C ALA A 75 1.50 -22.43 10.74
N PRO A 76 0.54 -21.57 10.37
CA PRO A 76 -0.14 -20.72 11.32
C PRO A 76 -0.98 -21.55 12.31
N PRO A 77 -1.30 -21.00 13.51
CA PRO A 77 -2.24 -21.63 14.41
C PRO A 77 -3.63 -21.74 13.78
N PRO A 78 -4.45 -22.75 14.14
CA PRO A 78 -5.79 -22.91 13.61
C PRO A 78 -6.71 -21.77 14.10
N GLY A 79 -7.31 -21.01 13.17
CA GLY A 79 -8.27 -19.94 13.43
C GLY A 79 -9.13 -19.67 12.20
N GLU A 80 -10.27 -18.97 12.35
CA GLU A 80 -11.09 -18.53 11.21
C GLU A 80 -10.35 -17.45 10.41
N TYR A 81 -10.15 -17.71 9.13
CA TYR A 81 -9.32 -16.88 8.27
C TYR A 81 -10.18 -16.05 7.31
N ASN A 82 -9.95 -14.76 7.36
CA ASN A 82 -10.41 -13.85 6.31
C ASN A 82 -9.43 -13.96 5.11
N LEU A 83 -9.87 -13.65 3.90
CA LEU A 83 -9.06 -13.72 2.64
C LEU A 83 -7.72 -12.95 2.67
N SER A 84 -7.43 -12.24 3.75
CA SER A 84 -6.16 -11.60 4.05
C SER A 84 -5.14 -12.53 4.71
N ALA A 85 -5.56 -13.61 5.35
CA ALA A 85 -4.66 -14.56 6.01
C ALA A 85 -4.24 -15.66 5.04
N LEU A 86 -3.11 -15.50 4.38
CA LEU A 86 -2.61 -16.45 3.41
C LEU A 86 -1.68 -17.48 4.04
N LEU A 87 -2.13 -18.68 3.98
CA LEU A 87 -1.74 -19.86 4.71
C LEU A 87 -0.68 -20.70 4.01
N VAL A 88 -0.13 -21.63 4.75
CA VAL A 88 0.84 -22.63 4.31
C VAL A 88 0.28 -23.43 3.13
N ASN A 89 0.91 -23.36 1.96
CA ASN A 89 0.53 -24.04 0.72
C ASN A 89 -0.80 -23.59 0.09
N GLU A 90 -1.23 -22.36 0.31
CA GLU A 90 -2.40 -21.80 -0.37
C GLU A 90 -2.01 -20.99 -1.61
N SER A 91 -2.93 -20.94 -2.56
CA SER A 91 -2.79 -20.14 -3.77
C SER A 91 -3.94 -19.17 -3.90
N ILE A 92 -3.62 -17.95 -4.31
CA ILE A 92 -4.60 -16.96 -4.77
C ILE A 92 -4.86 -17.24 -6.25
N ASP A 93 -6.10 -17.50 -6.62
CA ASP A 93 -6.48 -17.64 -8.01
C ASP A 93 -6.49 -16.31 -8.78
N ALA A 94 -6.61 -16.35 -10.09
CA ALA A 94 -6.60 -15.16 -10.94
C ALA A 94 -7.72 -14.15 -10.58
N LYS A 95 -8.86 -14.62 -10.07
CA LYS A 95 -9.98 -13.76 -9.66
C LYS A 95 -9.65 -12.95 -8.40
N ALA A 96 -9.04 -13.60 -7.41
CA ALA A 96 -8.62 -12.95 -6.17
C ALA A 96 -7.37 -12.08 -6.36
N LEU A 97 -6.49 -12.40 -7.32
CA LEU A 97 -5.34 -11.57 -7.70
C LEU A 97 -5.73 -10.25 -8.35
N LYS A 98 -6.85 -10.22 -9.07
CA LYS A 98 -7.30 -9.04 -9.83
C LYS A 98 -7.27 -7.72 -9.03
N PRO A 99 -7.86 -7.60 -7.84
CA PRO A 99 -7.81 -6.36 -7.06
C PRO A 99 -6.42 -6.03 -6.50
N MET A 100 -5.52 -7.00 -6.46
CA MET A 100 -4.15 -6.85 -5.95
C MET A 100 -3.15 -6.46 -7.05
N PHE A 101 -3.53 -6.53 -8.32
CA PHE A 101 -2.67 -6.28 -9.46
C PHE A 101 -2.91 -4.89 -10.07
N SER A 102 -1.83 -4.20 -10.44
CA SER A 102 -1.87 -2.94 -11.19
C SER A 102 -0.78 -2.90 -12.25
N LEU A 103 -1.07 -2.30 -13.39
CA LEU A 103 -0.05 -1.98 -14.40
C LEU A 103 0.71 -0.72 -13.98
N ILE A 104 2.04 -0.73 -14.18
CA ILE A 104 2.87 0.46 -13.95
C ILE A 104 2.70 1.41 -15.14
N GLY A 105 2.45 2.70 -14.85
CA GLY A 105 2.31 3.73 -15.89
C GLY A 105 0.95 3.79 -16.56
N ALA A 106 0.01 2.90 -16.26
CA ALA A 106 -1.37 3.04 -16.68
C ALA A 106 -2.12 3.94 -15.68
N ASN A 107 -2.97 4.84 -16.15
CA ASN A 107 -3.91 5.54 -15.29
C ASN A 107 -4.70 4.49 -14.50
N THR A 108 -4.49 4.44 -13.23
CA THR A 108 -5.01 3.72 -12.08
C THR A 108 -6.29 2.85 -12.20
N GLN A 109 -6.66 2.39 -13.37
CA GLN A 109 -7.74 1.42 -13.49
C GLN A 109 -7.20 0.02 -13.23
N THR A 110 -7.70 -0.62 -12.18
CA THR A 110 -7.45 -2.04 -11.93
C THR A 110 -7.82 -2.82 -13.20
N PRO A 111 -6.87 -3.53 -13.83
CA PRO A 111 -7.16 -4.27 -15.06
C PRO A 111 -8.26 -5.29 -14.82
N GLN A 112 -8.99 -5.65 -15.88
CA GLN A 112 -10.04 -6.67 -15.80
C GLN A 112 -9.48 -8.05 -15.42
N GLU A 113 -8.20 -8.29 -15.70
CA GLU A 113 -7.45 -9.52 -15.41
C GLU A 113 -6.00 -9.15 -15.05
N ALA A 114 -5.31 -10.04 -14.32
CA ALA A 114 -3.88 -9.92 -14.05
C ALA A 114 -3.07 -10.35 -15.28
N VAL A 115 -3.01 -9.46 -16.28
CA VAL A 115 -2.42 -9.71 -17.60
C VAL A 115 -1.37 -8.65 -17.91
N LEU A 116 -0.23 -9.09 -18.45
CA LEU A 116 0.86 -8.26 -18.94
C LEU A 116 1.06 -8.49 -20.43
N LYS A 117 0.85 -7.47 -21.27
CA LYS A 117 1.26 -7.52 -22.68
C LYS A 117 2.78 -7.45 -22.78
N SER A 118 3.29 -7.73 -24.00
CA SER A 118 4.73 -7.56 -24.29
C SER A 118 5.20 -6.15 -23.89
N SER A 119 6.32 -6.07 -23.19
CA SER A 119 6.95 -4.84 -22.69
C SER A 119 6.15 -4.09 -21.61
N GLU A 120 5.09 -4.66 -21.05
CA GLU A 120 4.40 -4.09 -19.90
C GLU A 120 5.03 -4.54 -18.58
N ALA A 121 4.91 -3.67 -17.58
CA ALA A 121 5.27 -3.95 -16.20
C ALA A 121 4.04 -3.83 -15.30
N GLY A 122 4.02 -4.61 -14.23
CA GLY A 122 2.93 -4.64 -13.25
C GLY A 122 3.44 -4.84 -11.83
N ILE A 123 2.54 -4.67 -10.89
CA ILE A 123 2.78 -4.87 -9.45
C ILE A 123 1.64 -5.69 -8.87
N ILE A 124 1.99 -6.68 -8.06
CA ILE A 124 1.06 -7.37 -7.16
C ILE A 124 1.30 -6.79 -5.77
N PHE A 125 0.25 -6.24 -5.14
CA PHE A 125 0.27 -5.68 -3.81
C PHE A 125 -0.23 -6.72 -2.80
N LEU A 126 0.56 -6.98 -1.76
CA LEU A 126 0.28 -8.00 -0.76
C LEU A 126 0.29 -7.38 0.64
N PHE A 127 -0.72 -7.73 1.43
CA PHE A 127 -0.92 -7.20 2.78
C PHE A 127 -1.53 -8.30 3.68
N PRO A 128 -0.80 -9.39 3.92
CA PRO A 128 -1.28 -10.45 4.80
C PRO A 128 -1.26 -10.01 6.28
N ASP A 129 -2.26 -10.48 7.03
CA ASP A 129 -2.35 -10.38 8.48
C ASP A 129 -1.94 -11.68 9.17
N GLU A 130 -1.85 -11.65 10.51
CA GLU A 130 -1.40 -12.78 11.36
C GLU A 130 -0.07 -13.41 10.90
N TRP A 131 0.83 -12.53 10.43
CA TRP A 131 2.09 -12.97 9.85
C TRP A 131 3.06 -13.48 10.92
N ASN A 132 3.56 -14.71 10.72
CA ASN A 132 4.42 -15.40 11.68
C ASN A 132 5.65 -16.07 11.05
N ARG A 133 6.07 -15.63 9.86
CA ARG A 133 7.19 -16.22 9.11
C ARG A 133 8.32 -15.24 8.94
N GLU A 134 9.54 -15.70 9.15
CA GLU A 134 10.75 -14.94 8.87
C GLU A 134 11.17 -15.05 7.39
N LYS A 135 10.89 -16.21 6.77
CA LYS A 135 11.21 -16.52 5.37
C LYS A 135 10.07 -17.24 4.69
N TRP A 136 9.83 -16.91 3.43
CA TRP A 136 8.81 -17.57 2.61
C TRP A 136 9.17 -17.48 1.13
N THR A 137 8.51 -18.28 0.31
CA THR A 137 8.62 -18.25 -1.15
C THR A 137 7.25 -17.92 -1.74
N ASN A 138 7.22 -16.93 -2.63
CA ASN A 138 6.07 -16.66 -3.48
C ASN A 138 6.27 -17.44 -4.80
N THR A 139 5.25 -18.16 -5.25
CA THR A 139 5.29 -18.90 -6.53
C THR A 139 4.14 -18.44 -7.41
N LEU A 140 4.45 -17.75 -8.50
CA LEU A 140 3.48 -17.37 -9.51
C LEU A 140 3.33 -18.49 -10.52
N THR A 141 2.09 -18.91 -10.81
CA THR A 141 1.78 -19.73 -11.99
C THR A 141 1.34 -18.80 -13.10
N VAL A 142 1.99 -18.88 -14.24
CA VAL A 142 1.77 -17.97 -15.38
C VAL A 142 1.71 -18.76 -16.68
N GLU A 143 0.97 -18.24 -17.67
CA GLU A 143 0.95 -18.78 -19.03
C GLU A 143 0.83 -17.67 -20.08
N ALA A 144 1.18 -17.95 -21.31
CA ALA A 144 0.81 -17.10 -22.44
C ALA A 144 -0.68 -17.26 -22.73
N VAL A 145 -1.38 -16.14 -22.89
CA VAL A 145 -2.82 -16.15 -23.14
C VAL A 145 -3.19 -17.00 -24.35
N GLY A 146 -4.05 -17.99 -24.13
CA GLY A 146 -4.47 -18.96 -25.17
C GLY A 146 -3.45 -20.06 -25.48
N LYS A 147 -2.39 -20.22 -24.68
CA LYS A 147 -1.34 -21.22 -24.88
C LYS A 147 -1.05 -21.97 -23.56
N PRO A 148 -1.96 -22.82 -23.07
CA PRO A 148 -1.80 -23.50 -21.77
C PRO A 148 -0.57 -24.39 -21.69
N GLU A 149 -0.04 -24.84 -22.81
CA GLU A 149 1.20 -25.60 -22.89
C GLU A 149 2.45 -24.80 -22.48
N THR A 150 2.32 -23.46 -22.38
CA THR A 150 3.39 -22.57 -21.92
C THR A 150 3.39 -22.34 -20.43
N GLN A 151 2.47 -22.97 -19.69
CA GLN A 151 2.34 -22.78 -18.26
C GLN A 151 3.65 -23.07 -17.52
N GLN A 152 4.04 -22.18 -16.65
CA GLN A 152 5.24 -22.32 -15.82
C GLN A 152 5.05 -21.69 -14.44
N ALA A 153 5.87 -22.14 -13.49
CA ALA A 153 5.96 -21.57 -12.14
C ALA A 153 7.24 -20.72 -12.02
N ILE A 154 7.10 -19.53 -11.43
CA ILE A 154 8.22 -18.62 -11.14
C ILE A 154 8.20 -18.34 -9.65
N SER A 155 9.31 -18.69 -8.96
CA SER A 155 9.42 -18.54 -7.52
C SER A 155 10.35 -17.39 -7.14
N VAL A 156 9.96 -16.64 -6.08
CA VAL A 156 10.72 -15.54 -5.48
C VAL A 156 10.77 -15.74 -3.98
N ASP A 157 11.97 -15.85 -3.45
CA ASP A 157 12.20 -15.96 -2.01
C ASP A 157 12.15 -14.59 -1.34
N MET A 158 11.53 -14.55 -0.18
CA MET A 158 11.35 -13.37 0.64
C MET A 158 11.81 -13.63 2.07
N SER A 159 12.16 -12.56 2.77
CA SER A 159 12.44 -12.60 4.21
C SER A 159 11.90 -11.34 4.89
N LEU A 160 11.63 -11.44 6.20
CA LEU A 160 11.39 -10.25 7.01
C LEU A 160 12.69 -9.47 7.23
N SER A 161 12.51 -8.18 7.43
CA SER A 161 13.54 -7.29 7.97
C SER A 161 13.66 -7.49 9.49
N ASP A 162 14.87 -7.40 10.02
CA ASP A 162 15.09 -7.35 11.47
C ASP A 162 14.71 -5.98 12.07
N ARG A 163 14.40 -4.99 11.23
CA ARG A 163 13.96 -3.65 11.68
C ARG A 163 12.55 -3.75 12.25
N LYS A 164 12.35 -3.04 13.35
CA LYS A 164 11.02 -2.82 13.92
C LYS A 164 10.43 -1.52 13.41
N PRO A 165 9.10 -1.39 13.35
CA PRO A 165 8.42 -0.13 13.16
C PRO A 165 8.95 0.93 14.13
N VAL A 166 8.86 2.20 13.74
CA VAL A 166 9.12 3.28 14.69
C VAL A 166 7.87 3.52 15.53
N ILE A 167 8.05 3.67 16.81
CA ILE A 167 6.98 4.13 17.71
C ILE A 167 7.03 5.65 17.71
N ILE A 168 5.89 6.28 17.46
CA ILE A 168 5.70 7.74 17.44
C ILE A 168 4.55 8.14 18.38
N SER A 169 4.53 9.38 18.79
CA SER A 169 3.32 9.97 19.38
C SER A 169 2.37 10.46 18.30
N ALA A 170 1.06 10.41 18.56
CA ALA A 170 0.07 10.86 17.62
C ALA A 170 0.29 12.32 17.19
N PRO A 171 0.28 12.65 15.88
CA PRO A 171 0.49 14.01 15.38
C PRO A 171 -0.74 14.91 15.54
N LEU A 172 -1.80 14.42 16.13
CA LEU A 172 -3.07 15.10 16.37
C LEU A 172 -3.56 14.86 17.80
N ARG A 173 -4.56 15.62 18.24
CA ARG A 173 -5.21 15.45 19.56
C ARG A 173 -6.72 15.49 19.43
N GLY A 174 -7.40 14.88 20.40
CA GLY A 174 -8.85 14.88 20.51
C GLY A 174 -9.50 13.65 19.93
N LYS A 175 -10.82 13.72 19.75
CA LYS A 175 -11.70 12.59 19.47
C LYS A 175 -12.14 12.57 18.02
N ASN A 176 -12.70 11.40 17.64
CA ASN A 176 -13.38 11.17 16.38
C ASN A 176 -12.48 11.35 15.14
N TRP A 177 -11.19 11.09 15.27
CA TRP A 177 -10.30 10.99 14.12
C TRP A 177 -10.59 9.70 13.39
N TRP A 178 -10.89 9.80 12.12
CA TRP A 178 -11.22 8.66 11.26
C TRP A 178 -10.30 8.63 10.04
N THR A 179 -9.94 7.42 9.60
CA THR A 179 -9.03 7.17 8.47
C THR A 179 -9.77 6.61 7.27
N PRO A 180 -10.25 7.43 6.33
CA PRO A 180 -10.82 6.91 5.08
C PRO A 180 -9.78 6.26 4.17
N ASN A 181 -8.51 6.52 4.41
CA ASN A 181 -7.40 6.09 3.59
C ASN A 181 -6.16 5.84 4.46
N GLY A 182 -6.12 4.69 5.09
CA GLY A 182 -5.05 4.22 5.96
C GLY A 182 -4.36 2.96 5.41
N PRO A 183 -3.45 2.34 6.18
CA PRO A 183 -2.79 1.10 5.79
C PRO A 183 -3.79 -0.03 5.55
N ALA A 184 -3.92 -0.45 4.31
CA ALA A 184 -4.73 -1.60 3.87
C ALA A 184 -4.36 -1.96 2.43
N ASN A 185 -4.63 -3.19 2.00
CA ASN A 185 -4.27 -3.59 0.65
C ASN A 185 -5.07 -2.86 -0.45
N ASN A 186 -6.30 -2.44 -0.15
CA ASN A 186 -7.19 -1.72 -1.07
C ASN A 186 -7.11 -0.18 -0.93
N SER A 187 -6.26 0.33 -0.06
CA SER A 187 -6.04 1.78 0.07
C SER A 187 -5.49 2.39 -1.23
N THR A 188 -5.93 3.60 -1.55
CA THR A 188 -5.40 4.36 -2.69
C THR A 188 -3.93 4.69 -2.50
N HIS A 189 -3.49 4.95 -1.28
CA HIS A 189 -2.09 5.16 -0.91
C HIS A 189 -1.19 3.99 -1.33
N ARG A 190 -1.67 2.75 -1.21
CA ARG A 190 -0.94 1.55 -1.66
C ARG A 190 -0.66 1.52 -3.16
N ARG A 191 -1.36 2.32 -3.95
CA ARG A 191 -1.23 2.38 -5.42
C ARG A 191 -0.33 3.51 -5.90
N VAL A 192 0.21 4.32 -4.98
CA VAL A 192 1.15 5.40 -5.32
C VAL A 192 2.52 4.79 -5.56
N VAL A 193 2.86 4.66 -6.85
CA VAL A 193 4.14 4.14 -7.33
C VAL A 193 4.88 5.26 -8.05
N ILE A 194 6.06 5.61 -7.59
CA ILE A 194 6.91 6.63 -8.19
C ILE A 194 8.10 5.94 -8.87
N ALA A 195 8.11 6.01 -10.21
CA ALA A 195 9.21 5.47 -11.02
C ALA A 195 9.84 6.62 -11.82
N VAL A 196 10.95 7.16 -11.34
CA VAL A 196 11.65 8.31 -11.94
C VAL A 196 13.16 8.08 -11.90
N GLY A 197 13.80 8.17 -13.06
CA GLY A 197 15.24 7.91 -13.16
C GLY A 197 15.57 6.46 -12.81
N ASP A 198 16.43 6.27 -11.83
CA ASP A 198 16.82 4.98 -11.26
C ASP A 198 16.04 4.61 -9.98
N HIS A 199 15.09 5.45 -9.58
CA HIS A 199 14.28 5.28 -8.36
C HIS A 199 12.93 4.66 -8.67
N LEU A 200 12.63 3.59 -7.95
CA LEU A 200 11.29 3.01 -7.81
C LEU A 200 10.93 3.01 -6.33
N GLY A 201 9.91 3.73 -5.96
CA GLY A 201 9.46 3.86 -4.57
C GLY A 201 7.96 3.76 -4.43
N LEU A 202 7.54 3.38 -3.24
CA LEU A 202 6.15 3.37 -2.78
C LEU A 202 6.06 4.21 -1.49
N PRO A 203 6.09 5.54 -1.63
CA PRO A 203 6.20 6.45 -0.47
C PRO A 203 5.02 6.33 0.48
N GLU A 204 3.83 6.12 -0.03
CA GLU A 204 2.59 6.14 0.73
C GLU A 204 2.11 4.74 1.16
N ARG A 205 3.02 3.72 1.16
CA ARG A 205 2.68 2.33 1.53
C ARG A 205 1.95 2.22 2.87
N PHE A 206 2.28 3.06 3.84
CA PHE A 206 1.71 3.10 5.18
C PHE A 206 1.15 4.48 5.53
N ALA A 207 0.83 5.30 4.52
CA ALA A 207 0.28 6.63 4.74
C ALA A 207 -1.12 6.56 5.35
N VAL A 208 -1.43 7.57 6.14
CA VAL A 208 -2.69 7.74 6.84
C VAL A 208 -3.24 9.13 6.54
N ASP A 209 -4.51 9.20 6.13
CA ASP A 209 -5.28 10.44 6.06
C ASP A 209 -6.22 10.52 7.26
N TRP A 210 -6.05 11.49 8.12
CA TRP A 210 -6.95 11.72 9.26
C TRP A 210 -7.91 12.85 8.97
N ILE A 211 -9.21 12.54 8.90
CA ILE A 211 -10.30 13.51 9.00
C ILE A 211 -10.95 13.43 10.37
N GLN A 212 -11.68 14.47 10.77
CA GLN A 212 -12.41 14.45 12.04
C GLN A 212 -13.92 14.40 11.78
N LEU A 213 -14.63 13.47 12.45
CA LEU A 213 -16.06 13.28 12.28
C LEU A 213 -16.87 13.99 13.36
N GLY A 214 -18.00 14.56 12.95
CA GLY A 214 -19.04 15.06 13.83
C GLY A 214 -19.95 13.95 14.36
N PRO A 215 -20.94 14.35 15.20
CA PRO A 215 -21.87 13.40 15.80
C PRO A 215 -22.76 12.64 14.81
N ASP A 216 -22.89 13.16 13.60
CA ASP A 216 -23.66 12.56 12.50
C ASP A 216 -22.80 11.75 11.53
N GLY A 217 -21.52 11.58 11.83
CA GLY A 217 -20.56 10.85 11.00
C GLY A 217 -20.03 11.62 9.80
N LYS A 218 -20.43 12.89 9.62
CA LYS A 218 -19.88 13.74 8.55
C LYS A 218 -18.61 14.43 9.01
N SER A 219 -17.75 14.76 8.06
CA SER A 219 -16.52 15.52 8.31
C SER A 219 -16.76 17.02 8.49
N TYR A 220 -17.97 17.53 8.21
CA TYR A 220 -18.29 18.94 8.26
C TYR A 220 -19.69 19.23 8.81
N SER A 221 -19.91 20.48 9.25
CA SER A 221 -21.20 21.05 9.63
C SER A 221 -21.33 22.44 9.06
N GLY A 222 -22.31 22.66 8.18
CA GLY A 222 -22.53 23.94 7.47
C GLY A 222 -22.28 23.84 5.97
N ALA A 223 -21.62 24.85 5.39
CA ALA A 223 -21.34 24.89 3.95
C ALA A 223 -20.21 23.94 3.57
N GLU A 224 -20.48 22.93 2.77
CA GLU A 224 -19.52 21.92 2.31
C GLU A 224 -18.32 22.53 1.55
N ALA A 225 -18.56 23.61 0.79
CA ALA A 225 -17.50 24.31 0.04
C ALA A 225 -16.65 25.28 0.88
N ASP A 226 -16.82 25.31 2.21
CA ASP A 226 -16.03 26.15 3.10
C ASP A 226 -15.18 25.28 4.04
N ASN A 227 -13.86 25.41 3.93
CA ASN A 227 -12.91 24.70 4.82
C ASN A 227 -13.24 24.88 6.31
N ARG A 228 -13.77 26.05 6.71
CA ARG A 228 -14.11 26.37 8.10
C ARG A 228 -15.29 25.57 8.64
N SER A 229 -16.07 24.93 7.77
CA SER A 229 -17.16 24.04 8.16
C SER A 229 -16.67 22.66 8.60
N TYR A 230 -15.42 22.29 8.28
CA TYR A 230 -14.87 20.98 8.57
C TYR A 230 -14.29 20.91 9.98
N TYR A 231 -14.61 19.84 10.71
CA TYR A 231 -14.18 19.67 12.11
C TYR A 231 -12.65 19.60 12.23
N ALA A 232 -11.96 18.97 11.29
CA ALA A 232 -10.49 18.85 11.26
C ALA A 232 -9.78 20.19 10.98
N TYR A 233 -10.46 21.16 10.34
CA TYR A 233 -9.82 22.39 9.87
C TYR A 233 -9.27 23.24 11.02
N LYS A 234 -7.99 23.62 10.95
CA LYS A 234 -7.24 24.36 11.97
C LYS A 234 -6.83 23.54 13.20
N ALA A 235 -7.04 22.24 13.23
CA ALA A 235 -6.46 21.44 14.29
C ALA A 235 -4.94 21.64 14.33
N ASP A 236 -4.37 21.60 15.54
CA ASP A 236 -2.91 21.62 15.71
C ASP A 236 -2.30 20.36 15.10
N VAL A 237 -1.28 20.54 14.27
CA VAL A 237 -0.43 19.44 13.82
C VAL A 237 0.84 19.46 14.67
N LEU A 238 1.15 18.31 15.24
CA LEU A 238 2.18 18.14 16.24
C LEU A 238 3.33 17.31 15.69
N ALA A 239 4.56 17.63 16.10
CA ALA A 239 5.70 16.77 15.86
C ALA A 239 5.47 15.38 16.49
N ALA A 240 5.58 14.33 15.73
CA ALA A 240 5.31 12.96 16.17
C ALA A 240 6.47 12.34 16.95
N ALA A 241 7.65 12.94 16.88
CA ALA A 241 8.87 12.52 17.57
C ALA A 241 9.75 13.73 17.93
N ASP A 242 10.85 13.46 18.64
CA ASP A 242 11.96 14.39 18.72
C ASP A 242 12.77 14.32 17.43
N GLY A 243 13.01 15.46 16.76
CA GLY A 243 13.69 15.42 15.48
C GLY A 243 14.25 16.75 15.00
N GLN A 244 14.61 16.78 13.73
CA GLN A 244 15.07 17.99 13.04
C GLN A 244 14.26 18.19 11.77
N VAL A 245 13.76 19.41 11.56
CA VAL A 245 13.09 19.79 10.31
C VAL A 245 14.10 19.79 9.16
N VAL A 246 13.85 18.99 8.13
CA VAL A 246 14.74 18.90 6.95
C VAL A 246 14.21 19.68 5.76
N SER A 247 12.89 19.78 5.61
CA SER A 247 12.28 20.64 4.59
C SER A 247 10.88 21.09 5.00
N THR A 248 10.48 22.22 4.44
CA THR A 248 9.12 22.77 4.59
C THR A 248 8.66 23.39 3.28
N LYS A 249 7.35 23.43 3.09
CA LYS A 249 6.69 24.23 2.04
C LYS A 249 5.58 25.03 2.70
N ASP A 250 5.45 26.29 2.31
CA ASP A 250 4.35 27.14 2.76
C ASP A 250 3.93 28.09 1.64
N GLY A 251 2.73 28.71 1.78
CA GLY A 251 2.18 29.64 0.83
C GLY A 251 1.40 29.04 -0.33
N ILE A 252 1.24 27.71 -0.42
CA ILE A 252 0.32 27.07 -1.38
C ILE A 252 -1.12 27.37 -0.94
N PRO A 253 -1.97 27.97 -1.79
CA PRO A 253 -3.36 28.27 -1.45
C PRO A 253 -4.16 27.03 -1.06
N GLY A 254 -5.11 27.18 -0.13
CA GLY A 254 -6.06 26.13 0.23
C GLY A 254 -7.08 25.90 -0.88
N ASN A 255 -7.47 24.65 -1.08
CA ASN A 255 -8.53 24.28 -2.02
C ASN A 255 -9.92 24.66 -1.47
N VAL A 256 -10.88 24.76 -2.37
CA VAL A 256 -12.29 24.71 -2.02
C VAL A 256 -12.67 23.25 -1.83
N PRO A 257 -13.19 22.85 -0.66
CA PRO A 257 -13.55 21.45 -0.44
C PRO A 257 -14.52 20.90 -1.48
N GLN A 258 -14.33 19.62 -1.82
CA GLN A 258 -15.11 18.86 -2.82
C GLN A 258 -15.15 19.48 -4.23
N SER A 259 -14.30 20.47 -4.49
CA SER A 259 -14.16 21.06 -5.83
C SER A 259 -13.38 20.08 -6.74
N PRO A 260 -13.83 19.87 -7.98
CA PRO A 260 -13.07 19.10 -8.96
C PRO A 260 -11.80 19.85 -9.44
N LYS A 261 -11.65 21.12 -9.05
CA LYS A 261 -10.52 21.97 -9.44
C LYS A 261 -9.69 22.32 -8.20
N MET A 262 -8.43 21.93 -8.21
CA MET A 262 -7.45 22.33 -7.20
C MET A 262 -7.05 23.81 -7.36
N ALA A 263 -6.65 24.43 -6.25
CA ALA A 263 -6.24 25.84 -6.21
C ALA A 263 -4.97 26.11 -7.04
N VAL A 264 -4.14 25.09 -7.20
CA VAL A 264 -2.92 25.12 -8.05
C VAL A 264 -2.83 23.84 -8.89
N PRO A 265 -2.11 23.84 -10.03
CA PRO A 265 -1.80 22.61 -10.75
C PRO A 265 -1.08 21.62 -9.83
N ILE A 266 -1.47 20.34 -9.90
CA ILE A 266 -0.79 19.29 -9.12
C ILE A 266 0.44 18.81 -9.89
N THR A 267 1.59 18.99 -9.25
CA THR A 267 2.93 18.60 -9.71
C THR A 267 3.66 17.92 -8.56
N LEU A 268 4.84 17.36 -8.80
CA LEU A 268 5.69 16.81 -7.72
C LEU A 268 6.04 17.85 -6.64
N GLU A 269 5.99 19.15 -6.96
CA GLU A 269 6.28 20.22 -6.01
C GLU A 269 5.06 20.68 -5.22
N THR A 270 3.85 20.49 -5.75
CA THR A 270 2.61 21.03 -5.18
C THR A 270 1.67 19.97 -4.60
N ILE A 271 1.93 18.69 -4.87
CA ILE A 271 1.06 17.58 -4.48
C ILE A 271 0.87 17.50 -2.95
N GLY A 272 1.91 17.68 -2.17
CA GLY A 272 1.83 17.71 -0.69
C GLY A 272 1.23 19.00 -0.10
N GLY A 273 0.96 20.02 -0.94
CA GLY A 273 0.52 21.33 -0.45
C GLY A 273 1.57 21.99 0.44
N ASN A 274 1.12 22.62 1.53
CA ASN A 274 2.00 23.12 2.58
C ASN A 274 2.35 21.94 3.50
N PHE A 275 3.63 21.81 3.85
CA PHE A 275 4.09 20.64 4.57
C PHE A 275 5.29 20.90 5.48
N VAL A 276 5.52 19.98 6.39
CA VAL A 276 6.76 19.80 7.15
C VAL A 276 7.30 18.40 6.90
N MET A 277 8.62 18.28 6.75
CA MET A 277 9.36 17.03 6.72
C MET A 277 10.37 17.02 7.85
N GLU A 278 10.30 16.03 8.71
CA GLU A 278 11.11 15.89 9.92
C GLU A 278 12.01 14.66 9.86
N ASP A 279 13.30 14.81 10.11
CA ASP A 279 14.21 13.69 10.37
C ASP A 279 14.05 13.25 11.83
N ILE A 280 13.46 12.09 12.05
CA ILE A 280 13.25 11.48 13.37
C ILE A 280 14.36 10.47 13.74
N GLY A 281 15.45 10.47 12.96
CA GLY A 281 16.62 9.61 13.19
C GLY A 281 16.50 8.22 12.57
N ASN A 282 17.58 7.46 12.63
CA ASN A 282 17.67 6.07 12.14
C ASN A 282 17.26 5.89 10.66
N GLY A 283 17.43 6.94 9.81
CA GLY A 283 17.01 6.93 8.41
C GLY A 283 15.47 6.87 8.26
N ARG A 284 14.77 7.59 9.11
CA ARG A 284 13.31 7.73 9.10
C ARG A 284 12.93 9.19 9.08
N TYR A 285 11.97 9.52 8.23
CA TYR A 285 11.53 10.88 7.99
C TYR A 285 10.01 10.93 8.05
N ALA A 286 9.46 11.78 8.92
CA ALA A 286 8.03 11.99 9.07
C ALA A 286 7.56 13.14 8.19
N PHE A 287 6.52 12.92 7.40
CA PHE A 287 5.91 13.88 6.48
C PHE A 287 4.51 14.25 6.93
N TYR A 288 4.27 15.55 7.06
CA TYR A 288 3.00 16.16 7.50
C TYR A 288 2.50 17.09 6.41
N ALA A 289 1.43 16.76 5.70
CA ALA A 289 1.02 17.46 4.50
C ALA A 289 -0.35 18.14 4.60
N HIS A 290 -0.68 18.90 3.57
CA HIS A 290 -1.93 19.63 3.34
C HIS A 290 -2.23 20.74 4.36
N LEU A 291 -1.21 21.31 4.99
CA LEU A 291 -1.33 22.35 6.01
C LEU A 291 -1.96 23.64 5.47
N ILE A 292 -2.46 24.48 6.38
CA ILE A 292 -3.00 25.82 6.04
C ILE A 292 -1.87 26.72 5.56
N PRO A 293 -2.07 27.50 4.47
CA PRO A 293 -1.09 28.47 4.02
C PRO A 293 -0.79 29.52 5.11
N GLY A 294 0.49 29.76 5.37
CA GLY A 294 0.98 30.68 6.41
C GLY A 294 0.95 30.11 7.83
N SER A 295 0.66 28.80 8.00
CA SER A 295 0.57 28.17 9.31
C SER A 295 1.79 27.33 9.69
N VAL A 296 2.72 27.09 8.76
CA VAL A 296 3.96 26.34 9.05
C VAL A 296 4.78 27.12 10.07
N ALA A 297 4.92 26.55 11.28
CA ALA A 297 5.51 27.23 12.44
C ALA A 297 7.01 26.97 12.64
N VAL A 298 7.61 26.18 11.75
CA VAL A 298 9.00 25.72 11.84
C VAL A 298 9.70 25.87 10.48
N LYS A 299 11.04 25.86 10.49
CA LYS A 299 11.85 25.98 9.27
C LYS A 299 12.95 24.93 9.22
N PRO A 300 13.51 24.63 8.05
CA PRO A 300 14.63 23.69 7.91
C PRO A 300 15.78 24.05 8.86
N GLY A 301 16.29 23.04 9.56
CA GLY A 301 17.33 23.15 10.57
C GLY A 301 16.83 23.28 12.01
N ASP A 302 15.55 23.62 12.23
CA ASP A 302 14.99 23.68 13.58
C ASP A 302 14.98 22.29 14.23
N ARG A 303 15.37 22.21 15.49
CA ARG A 303 15.15 21.03 16.33
C ARG A 303 13.79 21.16 17.00
N ILE A 304 12.96 20.14 16.84
CA ILE A 304 11.60 20.11 17.38
C ILE A 304 11.46 18.97 18.38
N LYS A 305 10.47 19.11 19.26
CA LYS A 305 10.16 18.16 20.29
C LYS A 305 8.82 17.49 20.01
N VAL A 306 8.71 16.22 20.38
CA VAL A 306 7.43 15.52 20.35
C VAL A 306 6.32 16.34 21.01
N GLY A 307 5.18 16.43 20.33
CA GLY A 307 4.04 17.23 20.78
C GLY A 307 4.16 18.75 20.55
N GLN A 308 5.28 19.24 19.99
CA GLN A 308 5.41 20.64 19.57
C GLN A 308 4.49 20.92 18.37
N VAL A 309 3.74 22.05 18.41
CA VAL A 309 2.94 22.48 17.25
C VAL A 309 3.87 22.90 16.11
N ILE A 310 3.70 22.29 14.94
CA ILE A 310 4.50 22.54 13.72
C ILE A 310 3.71 23.20 12.61
N GLY A 311 2.37 23.24 12.73
CA GLY A 311 1.48 23.86 11.76
C GLY A 311 0.02 23.64 12.12
N LYS A 312 -0.87 24.00 11.19
CA LYS A 312 -2.33 23.81 11.31
C LYS A 312 -2.84 22.96 10.15
N LEU A 313 -3.67 21.97 10.46
CA LEU A 313 -4.33 21.11 9.48
C LEU A 313 -5.19 21.95 8.52
N GLY A 314 -5.02 21.72 7.22
CA GLY A 314 -5.66 22.48 6.16
C GLY A 314 -6.16 21.61 5.02
N ASN A 315 -6.19 22.20 3.81
CA ASN A 315 -6.68 21.58 2.59
C ASN A 315 -5.93 22.15 1.38
N SER A 316 -4.59 22.02 1.35
CA SER A 316 -3.75 22.53 0.26
C SER A 316 -3.13 21.38 -0.54
N GLY A 317 -2.76 21.62 -1.80
CA GLY A 317 -2.16 20.61 -2.67
C GLY A 317 -3.19 19.60 -3.22
N ASN A 318 -2.85 18.31 -3.30
CA ASN A 318 -3.76 17.25 -3.79
C ASN A 318 -4.67 16.77 -2.65
N SER A 319 -5.63 17.59 -2.27
CA SER A 319 -6.51 17.36 -1.14
C SER A 319 -7.93 17.80 -1.47
N SER A 320 -8.92 16.95 -1.25
CA SER A 320 -10.34 17.22 -1.53
C SER A 320 -11.09 17.84 -0.36
N GLU A 321 -10.62 17.64 0.88
CA GLU A 321 -11.19 18.20 2.11
C GLU A 321 -10.11 18.34 3.19
N PRO A 322 -10.34 19.13 4.25
CA PRO A 322 -9.41 19.27 5.35
C PRO A 322 -9.08 17.95 6.02
N HIS A 323 -7.82 17.52 5.92
CA HIS A 323 -7.27 16.34 6.57
C HIS A 323 -5.77 16.49 6.82
N LEU A 324 -5.21 15.64 7.66
CA LEU A 324 -3.78 15.46 7.78
C LEU A 324 -3.37 14.21 7.02
N HIS A 325 -2.61 14.37 5.94
CA HIS A 325 -1.87 13.27 5.34
C HIS A 325 -0.53 13.13 6.08
N PHE A 326 -0.26 11.91 6.53
CA PHE A 326 0.95 11.59 7.27
C PHE A 326 1.53 10.27 6.81
N HIS A 327 2.85 10.24 6.62
CA HIS A 327 3.58 8.98 6.43
C HIS A 327 5.02 9.08 6.94
N ILE A 328 5.66 7.94 7.13
CA ILE A 328 7.08 7.83 7.43
C ILE A 328 7.81 7.16 6.27
N CYS A 329 8.93 7.77 5.87
CA CYS A 329 9.75 7.34 4.73
C CYS A 329 11.19 7.03 5.14
N ASP A 330 11.92 6.35 4.23
CA ASP A 330 13.36 6.07 4.35
C ASP A 330 14.28 7.13 3.72
N GLY A 331 13.73 8.28 3.33
CA GLY A 331 14.49 9.38 2.74
C GLY A 331 13.86 10.75 2.95
N PRO A 332 14.63 11.84 2.80
CA PRO A 332 14.18 13.20 3.10
C PRO A 332 13.26 13.80 2.02
N ASN A 333 13.00 13.09 0.93
CA ASN A 333 12.05 13.51 -0.09
C ASN A 333 10.77 12.67 0.02
N PRO A 334 9.60 13.28 0.29
CA PRO A 334 8.38 12.55 0.60
C PRO A 334 7.82 11.73 -0.56
N LEU A 335 8.27 11.97 -1.79
CA LEU A 335 7.83 11.24 -2.97
C LEU A 335 8.89 10.25 -3.49
N PHE A 336 10.18 10.55 -3.29
CA PHE A 336 11.28 9.69 -3.74
C PHE A 336 11.85 8.87 -2.59
N CYS A 337 10.98 8.11 -1.92
CA CYS A 337 11.30 7.26 -0.80
C CYS A 337 10.42 6.01 -0.80
N ASN A 338 10.65 5.12 0.16
CA ASN A 338 9.76 4.00 0.45
C ASN A 338 9.12 4.21 1.82
N GLY A 339 7.80 4.13 1.87
CA GLY A 339 7.03 4.18 3.10
C GLY A 339 7.44 3.08 4.07
N GLN A 340 7.60 3.45 5.33
CA GLN A 340 7.93 2.55 6.43
C GLN A 340 6.75 2.44 7.38
N PRO A 341 6.49 1.26 7.97
CA PRO A 341 5.47 1.13 8.99
C PRO A 341 5.85 1.91 10.25
N PHE A 342 4.85 2.42 10.91
CA PHE A 342 4.97 3.08 12.21
C PHE A 342 3.83 2.67 13.13
N GLU A 343 4.07 2.72 14.41
CA GLU A 343 3.12 2.43 15.46
C GLU A 343 2.96 3.66 16.35
N ILE A 344 1.75 3.91 16.84
CA ILE A 344 1.46 5.03 17.73
C ILE A 344 1.56 4.54 19.17
N ASP A 345 2.31 5.28 20.00
CA ASP A 345 2.58 4.93 21.39
C ASP A 345 1.29 4.66 22.21
N HIS A 346 0.30 5.55 22.08
CA HIS A 346 -0.99 5.41 22.77
C HIS A 346 -2.12 6.07 21.99
N PHE A 347 -3.22 5.36 21.81
CA PHE A 347 -4.50 5.94 21.36
C PHE A 347 -5.65 5.07 21.85
N THR A 348 -6.88 5.57 21.72
CA THR A 348 -8.09 4.77 21.92
C THR A 348 -8.74 4.57 20.58
N ARG A 349 -8.83 3.33 20.13
CA ARG A 349 -9.67 2.95 18.98
C ARG A 349 -11.10 2.77 19.47
N TRP A 350 -12.05 3.20 18.65
CA TRP A 350 -13.47 3.09 18.96
C TRP A 350 -14.14 2.17 17.95
N ASP A 351 -14.95 1.22 18.44
CA ASP A 351 -15.95 0.58 17.59
C ASP A 351 -16.89 1.65 17.05
N TYR A 352 -17.38 1.46 15.84
CA TYR A 352 -18.43 2.31 15.31
C TYR A 352 -19.29 1.58 14.28
N LYS A 353 -20.48 2.11 14.05
CA LYS A 353 -21.36 1.71 12.96
C LYS A 353 -21.67 2.94 12.12
N MET A 354 -21.43 2.84 10.83
CA MET A 354 -21.72 3.89 9.86
C MET A 354 -22.54 3.29 8.71
N GLU A 355 -23.76 3.75 8.56
CA GLU A 355 -24.60 3.39 7.41
C GLU A 355 -24.48 4.51 6.37
N MET A 356 -24.15 4.14 5.13
CA MET A 356 -23.94 5.07 4.03
C MET A 356 -25.09 4.99 3.02
N LYS A 357 -25.48 6.16 2.48
CA LYS A 357 -26.35 6.24 1.29
C LYS A 357 -25.58 6.99 0.19
N GLY A 358 -25.01 6.22 -0.73
CA GLY A 358 -23.95 6.73 -1.60
C GLY A 358 -22.73 7.09 -0.73
N ASP A 359 -22.19 8.28 -0.89
CA ASP A 359 -21.01 8.76 -0.15
C ASP A 359 -21.39 9.56 1.12
N VAL A 360 -22.67 9.58 1.51
CA VAL A 360 -23.16 10.35 2.66
C VAL A 360 -23.52 9.43 3.82
N PRO A 361 -22.94 9.62 5.03
CA PRO A 361 -23.39 8.96 6.24
C PRO A 361 -24.85 9.32 6.56
N VAL A 362 -25.68 8.32 6.80
CA VAL A 362 -27.10 8.49 7.21
C VAL A 362 -27.34 8.03 8.64
N LYS A 363 -26.42 7.25 9.19
CA LYS A 363 -26.42 6.82 10.58
C LYS A 363 -24.98 6.64 11.05
N PHE A 364 -24.67 7.17 12.22
CA PHE A 364 -23.35 7.02 12.85
C PHE A 364 -23.52 6.77 14.34
N GLU A 365 -22.95 5.68 14.83
CA GLU A 365 -23.01 5.28 16.24
C GLU A 365 -21.61 4.86 16.68
N ILE A 366 -21.13 5.45 17.77
CA ILE A 366 -19.84 5.09 18.39
C ILE A 366 -20.10 3.98 19.42
N GLY A 367 -19.31 2.93 19.39
CA GLY A 367 -19.40 1.76 20.24
C GLY A 367 -18.42 1.77 21.40
N ALA A 368 -17.81 0.62 21.67
CA ALA A 368 -16.88 0.45 22.78
C ALA A 368 -15.48 1.05 22.48
N PRO A 369 -14.77 1.57 23.50
CA PRO A 369 -13.37 1.98 23.38
C PRO A 369 -12.43 0.77 23.56
N HIS A 370 -11.34 0.80 22.79
CA HIS A 370 -10.22 -0.13 22.88
C HIS A 370 -8.93 0.68 23.04
N PRO A 371 -8.36 0.78 24.26
CA PRO A 371 -7.05 1.39 24.45
C PRO A 371 -5.97 0.56 23.73
N GLU A 372 -5.21 1.21 22.88
CA GLU A 372 -4.14 0.61 22.09
C GLU A 372 -2.78 1.19 22.50
N THR A 373 -1.75 0.39 22.38
CA THR A 373 -0.36 0.77 22.68
C THR A 373 0.55 0.13 21.66
N ASP A 374 1.41 0.93 21.04
CA ASP A 374 2.37 0.48 20.02
C ASP A 374 1.65 -0.26 18.87
N GLU A 375 0.59 0.36 18.35
CA GLU A 375 -0.17 -0.15 17.21
C GLU A 375 -0.29 0.89 16.08
N THR A 376 -0.41 0.39 14.87
CA THR A 376 -0.69 1.19 13.67
C THR A 376 -2.19 1.55 13.62
N PHE A 377 -2.48 2.80 13.31
CA PHE A 377 -3.84 3.25 13.03
C PHE A 377 -4.22 2.80 11.60
N MET A 378 -5.12 1.83 11.52
CA MET A 378 -5.44 1.13 10.27
C MET A 378 -6.50 1.85 9.43
N ASN A 379 -6.69 1.39 8.21
CA ASN A 379 -7.73 1.91 7.34
C ASN A 379 -9.13 1.73 7.95
N LEU A 380 -9.92 2.79 7.94
CA LEU A 380 -11.25 2.88 8.54
C LEU A 380 -11.27 2.83 10.08
N ASP A 381 -10.14 2.99 10.75
CA ASP A 381 -10.15 3.16 12.19
C ASP A 381 -10.77 4.50 12.60
N LEU A 382 -11.49 4.49 13.72
CA LEU A 382 -11.97 5.67 14.42
C LEU A 382 -11.27 5.75 15.78
N GLY A 383 -10.64 6.90 16.08
CA GLY A 383 -9.84 6.98 17.29
C GLY A 383 -9.87 8.32 18.00
N GLU A 384 -9.26 8.28 19.18
CA GLU A 384 -9.00 9.43 20.05
C GLU A 384 -7.52 9.47 20.42
N PHE A 385 -6.91 10.63 20.26
CA PHE A 385 -5.53 10.88 20.67
C PHE A 385 -5.52 11.77 21.91
N SER A 386 -5.11 11.20 23.04
CA SER A 386 -4.95 11.91 24.31
C SER A 386 -3.65 12.73 24.33
N ALA A 387 -3.58 13.73 25.21
CA ALA A 387 -2.30 14.36 25.51
C ALA A 387 -1.34 13.31 26.11
N PRO A 388 -0.03 13.38 25.82
CA PRO A 388 0.93 12.55 26.52
C PRO A 388 0.74 12.69 28.02
N SER A 389 0.70 11.57 28.72
CA SER A 389 0.75 11.59 30.20
C SER A 389 2.09 12.22 30.60
N ASN A 390 2.04 13.34 31.32
CA ASN A 390 3.21 14.02 31.91
C ASN A 390 3.96 13.08 32.85
#